data_42719b4edfc3c15a472cfd5d60e2ed5b
#
_entry.id   42719b4edfc3c15a472cfd5d60e2ed5b
#
_cell.length_a   1.000
_cell.length_b   1.000
_cell.length_c   1.000
_cell.angle_alpha   90.00
_cell.angle_beta   90.00
_cell.angle_gamma   90.00
#
_symmetry.space_group_name_H-M   'P 1'
#
loop_
_entity.id
_entity.type
_entity.pdbx_description
1 polymer ?
#
loop_
_entity_poly.entity_id
_entity_poly.type
_entity_poly.pdbx_seq_one_letter_code
_entity_poly.pdbx_strand_id
1 'polypeptide(L)'
;MTYWDKDTIELVQNLNSKLKIDHLKWHKEKGNKYKRSAELISSGLCQLIISCNEKEAIEYMEESIKWLKEINIDQPCPSNNHLFNAN
;
A
#
# COMPACT_ATOMS: atom_id res chain seq x y z
N MET A 1 19.71 -15.47 3.21
CA MET A 1 19.22 -16.13 4.41
C MET A 1 18.05 -15.37 5.00
N THR A 2 17.04 -16.08 5.44
CA THR A 2 15.86 -15.44 5.99
C THR A 2 15.76 -15.71 7.49
N TYR A 3 15.20 -14.76 8.21
CA TYR A 3 14.96 -14.91 9.66
C TYR A 3 13.66 -15.63 9.94
N TRP A 4 12.88 -15.95 8.93
CA TRP A 4 11.51 -16.39 9.09
C TRP A 4 11.33 -17.79 8.53
N ASP A 5 10.44 -18.56 9.13
CA ASP A 5 10.18 -19.88 8.60
C ASP A 5 9.31 -19.80 7.34
N LYS A 6 9.19 -20.94 6.68
CA LYS A 6 8.48 -21.00 5.40
C LYS A 6 7.01 -20.63 5.56
N ASP A 7 6.40 -21.07 6.65
CA ASP A 7 4.98 -20.79 6.87
C ASP A 7 4.73 -19.30 7.03
N THR A 8 5.61 -18.60 7.74
CA THR A 8 5.48 -17.16 7.90
C THR A 8 5.61 -16.45 6.57
N ILE A 9 6.57 -16.87 5.76
CA ILE A 9 6.77 -16.28 4.45
C ILE A 9 5.53 -16.48 3.58
N GLU A 10 4.98 -17.68 3.58
CA GLU A 10 3.78 -17.97 2.80
C GLU A 10 2.59 -17.14 3.28
N LEU A 11 2.46 -16.99 4.58
CA LEU A 11 1.35 -16.20 5.13
C LEU A 11 1.41 -14.76 4.68
N VAL A 12 2.60 -14.16 4.71
CA VAL A 12 2.71 -12.76 4.31
C VAL A 12 2.50 -12.60 2.80
N GLN A 13 2.96 -13.56 2.01
CA GLN A 13 2.73 -13.52 0.57
C GLN A 13 1.25 -13.63 0.26
N ASN A 14 0.56 -14.53 0.92
CA ASN A 14 -0.87 -14.72 0.72
C ASN A 14 -1.65 -13.48 1.14
N LEU A 15 -1.28 -12.90 2.27
CA LEU A 15 -1.93 -11.66 2.73
C LEU A 15 -1.75 -10.55 1.72
N ASN A 16 -0.53 -10.36 1.25
CA ASN A 16 -0.25 -9.31 0.27
C ASN A 16 -1.07 -9.53 -1.00
N SER A 17 -1.16 -10.78 -1.45
CA SER A 17 -1.94 -11.09 -2.65
C SER A 17 -3.42 -10.75 -2.47
N LYS A 18 -3.95 -11.03 -1.29
CA LYS A 18 -5.35 -10.74 -1.01
C LYS A 18 -5.64 -9.25 -0.90
N LEU A 19 -4.66 -8.49 -0.46
CA LEU A 19 -4.84 -7.06 -0.25
C LEU A 19 -4.55 -6.23 -1.50
N LYS A 20 -3.98 -6.83 -2.53
CA LYS A 20 -3.71 -6.10 -3.76
C LYS A 20 -5.02 -5.66 -4.40
N ILE A 21 -5.04 -4.42 -4.83
CA ILE A 21 -6.21 -3.88 -5.51
C ILE A 21 -6.21 -4.44 -6.92
N ASP A 22 -7.25 -5.17 -7.23
CA ASP A 22 -7.41 -5.80 -8.53
C ASP A 22 -7.41 -4.75 -9.63
N HIS A 23 -6.72 -5.03 -10.71
CA HIS A 23 -6.66 -4.12 -11.84
C HIS A 23 -8.06 -3.71 -12.32
N LEU A 24 -8.98 -4.65 -12.34
CA LEU A 24 -10.34 -4.37 -12.79
C LEU A 24 -11.15 -3.55 -11.81
N LYS A 25 -10.73 -3.53 -10.55
CA LYS A 25 -11.42 -2.78 -9.50
C LYS A 25 -10.73 -1.46 -9.17
N TRP A 26 -9.64 -1.18 -9.84
CA TRP A 26 -8.83 -0.02 -9.50
C TRP A 26 -9.64 1.27 -9.48
N HIS A 27 -10.48 1.46 -10.49
CA HIS A 27 -11.25 2.71 -10.56
C HIS A 27 -12.21 2.89 -9.41
N LYS A 28 -12.73 1.79 -8.89
CA LYS A 28 -13.65 1.85 -7.77
C LYS A 28 -12.93 2.12 -6.46
N GLU A 29 -11.73 1.56 -6.32
CA GLU A 29 -11.09 1.50 -5.01
C GLU A 29 -9.86 2.38 -4.88
N LYS A 30 -9.44 3.03 -5.94
CA LYS A 30 -8.20 3.80 -5.88
C LYS A 30 -8.25 4.95 -4.87
N GLY A 31 -9.43 5.44 -4.56
CA GLY A 31 -9.58 6.49 -3.56
C GLY A 31 -9.81 5.98 -2.15
N ASN A 32 -9.86 4.66 -1.98
CA ASN A 32 -10.11 4.08 -0.67
C ASN A 32 -8.80 3.99 0.11
N LYS A 33 -8.62 4.94 1.03
CA LYS A 33 -7.35 5.01 1.76
C LYS A 33 -7.10 3.78 2.62
N TYR A 34 -8.14 3.14 3.13
CA TYR A 34 -7.94 1.95 3.95
C TYR A 34 -7.41 0.80 3.11
N LYS A 35 -7.98 0.58 1.94
CA LYS A 35 -7.53 -0.49 1.06
C LYS A 35 -6.15 -0.21 0.49
N ARG A 36 -5.94 1.02 0.06
CA ARG A 36 -4.63 1.38 -0.51
C ARG A 36 -3.53 1.29 0.54
N SER A 37 -3.79 1.78 1.75
CA SER A 37 -2.81 1.72 2.82
C SER A 37 -2.51 0.28 3.22
N ALA A 38 -3.54 -0.56 3.30
CA ALA A 38 -3.34 -1.96 3.64
C ALA A 38 -2.49 -2.67 2.59
N GLU A 39 -2.74 -2.38 1.31
CA GLU A 39 -1.92 -2.94 0.24
C GLU A 39 -0.47 -2.53 0.39
N LEU A 40 -0.24 -1.25 0.63
CA LEU A 40 1.13 -0.73 0.77
C LEU A 40 1.83 -1.31 2.01
N ILE A 41 1.12 -1.41 3.11
CA ILE A 41 1.70 -1.96 4.34
C ILE A 41 2.08 -3.42 4.13
N SER A 42 1.22 -4.20 3.50
CA SER A 42 1.54 -5.59 3.26
C SER A 42 2.69 -5.74 2.27
N SER A 43 2.78 -4.87 1.29
CA SER A 43 3.92 -4.87 0.36
C SER A 43 5.21 -4.56 1.09
N GLY A 44 5.19 -3.57 2.00
CA GLY A 44 6.35 -3.27 2.82
C GLY A 44 6.73 -4.43 3.72
N LEU A 45 5.73 -5.10 4.27
CA LEU A 45 5.98 -6.26 5.12
C LEU A 45 6.66 -7.37 4.32
N CYS A 46 6.23 -7.58 3.07
CA CYS A 46 6.88 -8.56 2.20
C CYS A 46 8.35 -8.20 1.98
N GLN A 47 8.64 -6.91 1.79
CA GLN A 47 10.02 -6.49 1.58
C GLN A 47 10.87 -6.76 2.82
N LEU A 48 10.31 -6.59 4.01
CA LEU A 48 11.04 -6.89 5.24
C LEU A 48 11.25 -8.38 5.43
N ILE A 49 10.20 -9.15 5.24
CA ILE A 49 10.22 -10.57 5.60
C ILE A 49 10.89 -11.42 4.55
N ILE A 50 10.64 -11.14 3.28
CA ILE A 50 11.13 -11.99 2.21
C ILE A 50 12.45 -11.51 1.65
N SER A 51 12.54 -10.22 1.36
CA SER A 51 13.70 -9.65 0.66
C SER A 51 14.71 -9.01 1.58
N CYS A 52 14.34 -8.73 2.83
CA CYS A 52 15.16 -7.99 3.77
C CYS A 52 15.62 -6.67 3.14
N ASN A 53 14.74 -6.06 2.37
CA ASN A 53 15.05 -4.81 1.67
C ASN A 53 14.45 -3.65 2.46
N GLU A 54 15.24 -3.11 3.37
CA GLU A 54 14.73 -2.08 4.27
C GLU A 54 14.35 -0.80 3.54
N LYS A 55 15.09 -0.46 2.49
CA LYS A 55 14.81 0.76 1.75
C LYS A 55 13.42 0.70 1.12
N GLU A 56 13.12 -0.40 0.43
CA GLU A 56 11.81 -0.58 -0.19
C GLU A 56 10.72 -0.64 0.86
N ALA A 57 10.99 -1.32 1.97
CA ALA A 57 10.00 -1.41 3.04
C ALA A 57 9.66 -0.03 3.59
N ILE A 58 10.66 0.79 3.81
CA ILE A 58 10.44 2.15 4.32
C ILE A 58 9.60 2.95 3.33
N GLU A 59 9.91 2.84 2.05
CA GLU A 59 9.18 3.60 1.03
C GLU A 59 7.70 3.20 1.00
N TYR A 60 7.41 1.90 1.06
CA TYR A 60 6.02 1.45 1.10
C TYR A 60 5.30 1.94 2.35
N MET A 61 5.97 1.86 3.50
CA MET A 61 5.36 2.27 4.76
C MET A 61 5.10 3.76 4.79
N GLU A 62 6.05 4.56 4.30
CA GLU A 62 5.88 6.00 4.24
C GLU A 62 4.74 6.39 3.31
N GLU A 63 4.63 5.69 2.20
CA GLU A 63 3.53 5.95 1.27
C GLU A 63 2.20 5.61 1.92
N SER A 64 2.13 4.52 2.68
CA SER A 64 0.89 4.15 3.35
C SER A 64 0.48 5.20 4.37
N ILE A 65 1.46 5.77 5.06
CA ILE A 65 1.18 6.83 6.03
C ILE A 65 0.59 8.05 5.34
N LYS A 66 1.13 8.40 4.17
CA LYS A 66 0.59 9.52 3.41
C LYS A 66 -0.86 9.28 3.02
N TRP A 67 -1.18 8.07 2.62
CA TRP A 67 -2.56 7.74 2.28
C TRP A 67 -3.48 7.87 3.48
N LEU A 68 -3.06 7.36 4.63
CA LEU A 68 -3.88 7.45 5.84
C LEU A 68 -4.07 8.89 6.28
N LYS A 69 -3.06 9.73 6.09
CA LYS A 69 -3.16 11.14 6.42
C LYS A 69 -3.82 11.96 5.32
N GLU A 70 -4.19 11.32 4.24
CA GLU A 70 -4.82 11.97 3.09
C GLU A 70 -3.96 13.05 2.45
N ILE A 71 -2.65 12.82 2.47
CA ILE A 71 -1.70 13.76 1.89
C ILE A 71 -1.41 13.42 0.44
N ASN A 72 -1.44 12.12 0.11
CA ASN A 72 -1.04 11.66 -1.22
C ASN A 72 -2.13 10.80 -1.82
N ILE A 73 -3.30 11.39 -2.01
CA ILE A 73 -4.44 10.68 -2.60
C ILE A 73 -4.48 10.98 -4.07
N ASP A 74 -4.66 9.94 -4.88
CA ASP A 74 -4.86 10.14 -6.31
C ASP A 74 -6.03 11.08 -6.51
N GLN A 75 -5.80 12.10 -7.30
CA GLN A 75 -6.87 13.03 -7.59
C GLN A 75 -7.97 12.31 -8.34
N PRO A 76 -9.20 12.47 -7.91
CA PRO A 76 -10.29 12.01 -8.73
C PRO A 76 -10.26 12.88 -9.96
N CYS A 77 -11.06 12.60 -10.89
CA CYS A 77 -11.08 13.45 -12.06
C CYS A 77 -11.09 14.88 -11.60
N PRO A 78 -10.25 15.71 -12.18
CA PRO A 78 -10.03 17.06 -11.72
C PRO A 78 -11.34 17.81 -11.58
N SER A 79 -11.67 18.02 -10.49
CA SER A 79 -12.84 18.78 -10.17
C SER A 79 -12.52 19.52 -8.94
N ASN A 80 -11.79 19.15 -8.90
CA ASN A 80 -11.49 19.66 -8.03
C ASN A 80 -10.87 20.10 -7.27
N ASN A 81 -10.52 20.32 -7.35
CA ASN A 81 -9.98 20.71 -6.77
C ASN A 81 -9.79 21.25 -5.89
N HIS A 82 -9.72 21.43 -5.67
CA HIS A 82 -9.51 21.83 -5.01
C HIS A 82 -9.45 21.91 -4.00
N LEU A 83 -9.22 21.77 -3.72
CA LEU A 83 -9.13 21.66 -3.04
C LEU A 83 -8.70 21.95 -2.24
N PHE A 84 -8.45 21.88 -2.26
CA PHE A 84 -8.08 21.94 -2.01
C PHE A 84 -7.53 22.57 -1.69
N ASN A 85 -7.41 22.74 -1.89
CA ASN A 85 -7.10 23.14 -2.03
C ASN A 85 -6.98 23.65 -1.77
N ALA A 86 -6.98 23.67 -1.62
CA ALA A 86 -7.03 23.90 -1.67
C ALA A 86 -7.02 24.22 -1.45
N ASN A 87 -7.00 24.24 -1.43
CA ASN A 87 -7.19 24.29 -1.62
C ASN A 87 -7.13 24.33 -1.57
#